data_0ac1daf86b90f764916c61e192284c7b
#
_entry.id   0ac1daf86b90f764916c61e192284c7b
#
_cell.length_a   1.000
_cell.length_b   1.000
_cell.length_c   1.000
_cell.angle_alpha   90.00
_cell.angle_beta   90.00
_cell.angle_gamma   90.00
#
_symmetry.space_group_name_H-M   'P 1'
#
loop_
_entity.id
_entity.type
_entity.pdbx_description
1 polymer ?
#
loop_
_entity_poly.entity_id
_entity_poly.type
_entity_poly.pdbx_seq_one_letter_code
_entity_poly.pdbx_strand_id
1 'polypeptide(L)'
;MRFKNKQYTQNDSNIDLTPLLDVSFIILIFFILTTTFTDENRLAIEKPKASGEKISQSDVIKIVINKDNILYFQNNLINPESLKKRLIKELEKKPMSSLVIEADQNSKLSIFVLVVDTAKSVGIENITISTDTNY
;
A
#
# COMPACT_ATOMS: atom_id res chain seq x y z
N MET A 1 -24.27 81.97 -11.71
CA MET A 1 -23.25 80.88 -11.76
C MET A 1 -23.85 79.60 -11.33
N ARG A 2 -23.96 78.62 -12.20
CA ARG A 2 -24.66 77.36 -11.94
C ARG A 2 -23.56 76.31 -11.65
N PHE A 3 -23.40 75.95 -10.38
CA PHE A 3 -22.44 74.91 -10.01
C PHE A 3 -23.03 73.57 -10.41
N LYS A 4 -22.38 72.90 -11.37
CA LYS A 4 -22.69 71.58 -11.83
C LYS A 4 -22.09 70.57 -10.82
N ASN A 5 -22.91 70.01 -9.96
CA ASN A 5 -22.51 68.91 -9.08
C ASN A 5 -22.13 67.69 -9.94
N LYS A 6 -20.85 67.41 -9.97
CA LYS A 6 -20.32 66.20 -10.59
C LYS A 6 -20.54 65.07 -9.59
N GLN A 7 -21.60 64.30 -9.76
CA GLN A 7 -21.78 63.06 -9.03
C GLN A 7 -20.66 62.12 -9.48
N TYR A 8 -19.75 61.85 -8.57
CA TYR A 8 -18.84 60.72 -8.69
C TYR A 8 -19.68 59.46 -8.48
N THR A 9 -20.02 58.75 -9.55
CA THR A 9 -20.47 57.39 -9.46
C THR A 9 -19.32 56.59 -8.93
N GLN A 10 -19.36 56.21 -7.66
CA GLN A 10 -18.52 55.12 -7.14
C GLN A 10 -18.92 53.89 -7.93
N ASN A 11 -18.09 53.54 -8.92
CA ASN A 11 -18.05 52.19 -9.44
C ASN A 11 -17.52 51.32 -8.30
N ASP A 12 -18.41 50.80 -7.47
CA ASP A 12 -18.14 49.65 -6.65
C ASP A 12 -17.87 48.50 -7.62
N SER A 13 -16.61 48.37 -7.98
CA SER A 13 -16.15 47.17 -8.66
C SER A 13 -16.23 46.03 -7.64
N ASN A 14 -17.42 45.53 -7.43
CA ASN A 14 -17.61 44.28 -6.73
C ASN A 14 -16.95 43.21 -7.57
N ILE A 15 -15.72 42.89 -7.19
CA ILE A 15 -14.99 41.77 -7.79
C ILE A 15 -15.77 40.51 -7.41
N ASP A 16 -16.44 39.94 -8.40
CA ASP A 16 -17.12 38.67 -8.21
C ASP A 16 -16.06 37.55 -8.05
N LEU A 17 -15.94 37.02 -6.83
CA LEU A 17 -15.01 35.96 -6.51
C LEU A 17 -15.60 34.56 -6.80
N THR A 18 -16.85 34.49 -7.23
CA THR A 18 -17.53 33.21 -7.48
C THR A 18 -16.78 32.32 -8.48
N PRO A 19 -16.27 32.81 -9.64
CA PRO A 19 -15.52 31.98 -10.55
C PRO A 19 -14.21 31.45 -9.96
N LEU A 20 -13.57 32.22 -9.08
CA LEU A 20 -12.34 31.80 -8.41
C LEU A 20 -12.60 30.68 -7.41
N LEU A 21 -13.69 30.78 -6.66
CA LEU A 21 -14.10 29.74 -5.72
C LEU A 21 -14.47 28.45 -6.45
N ASP A 22 -15.18 28.55 -7.57
CA ASP A 22 -15.59 27.39 -8.37
C ASP A 22 -14.38 26.60 -8.86
N VAL A 23 -13.38 27.28 -9.45
CA VAL A 23 -12.13 26.65 -9.89
C VAL A 23 -11.39 26.01 -8.70
N SER A 24 -11.37 26.67 -7.55
CA SER A 24 -10.72 26.14 -6.35
C SER A 24 -11.40 24.86 -5.85
N PHE A 25 -12.75 24.81 -5.89
CA PHE A 25 -13.50 23.60 -5.54
C PHE A 25 -13.25 22.45 -6.51
N ILE A 26 -13.20 22.72 -7.81
CA ILE A 26 -12.92 21.69 -8.81
C ILE A 26 -11.53 21.10 -8.60
N ILE A 27 -10.52 21.94 -8.35
CA ILE A 27 -9.16 21.49 -8.06
C ILE A 27 -9.13 20.67 -6.76
N LEU A 28 -9.82 21.11 -5.72
CA LEU A 28 -9.89 20.39 -4.45
C LEU A 28 -10.52 19.00 -4.62
N ILE A 29 -11.64 18.91 -5.32
CA ILE A 29 -12.30 17.62 -5.62
C ILE A 29 -11.39 16.74 -6.45
N PHE A 30 -10.71 17.29 -7.44
CA PHE A 30 -9.75 16.55 -8.26
C PHE A 30 -8.63 15.96 -7.41
N PHE A 31 -8.04 16.73 -6.49
CA PHE A 31 -7.01 16.22 -5.59
C PHE A 31 -7.56 15.13 -4.65
N ILE A 32 -8.76 15.31 -4.09
CA ILE A 32 -9.38 14.30 -3.24
C ILE A 32 -9.58 13.00 -4.01
N LEU A 33 -10.11 13.06 -5.22
CA LEU A 33 -10.33 11.88 -6.06
C LEU A 33 -9.02 11.21 -6.49
N THR A 34 -8.00 11.98 -6.84
CA THR A 34 -6.70 11.42 -7.24
C THR A 34 -5.96 10.79 -6.07
N THR A 35 -6.10 11.31 -4.85
CA THR A 35 -5.47 10.73 -3.66
C THR A 35 -6.08 9.37 -3.31
N THR A 36 -7.32 9.13 -3.68
CA THR A 36 -7.99 7.84 -3.40
C THR A 36 -7.51 6.70 -4.31
N PHE A 37 -6.81 7.01 -5.42
CA PHE A 37 -6.34 5.99 -6.35
C PHE A 37 -4.98 5.38 -6.02
N THR A 38 -4.31 5.83 -4.93
CA THR A 38 -2.95 5.35 -4.61
C THR A 38 -2.93 4.08 -3.78
N ASP A 39 -4.06 3.54 -3.38
CA ASP A 39 -4.07 2.45 -2.40
C ASP A 39 -4.84 1.21 -2.85
N GLU A 40 -4.74 0.73 -4.06
CA GLU A 40 -5.21 -0.64 -4.28
C GLU A 40 -4.77 -1.22 -5.63
N ASN A 41 -3.46 -1.40 -5.80
CA ASN A 41 -3.01 -2.56 -6.55
C ASN A 41 -2.76 -3.75 -5.60
N ARG A 42 -3.60 -3.88 -4.59
CA ARG A 42 -3.87 -5.20 -4.04
C ARG A 42 -4.73 -5.87 -5.09
N LEU A 43 -4.11 -6.72 -5.89
CA LEU A 43 -4.85 -7.75 -6.57
C LEU A 43 -5.68 -8.41 -5.48
N ALA A 44 -6.95 -8.04 -5.41
CA ALA A 44 -7.93 -8.78 -4.65
C ALA A 44 -8.01 -10.15 -5.34
N ILE A 45 -7.09 -11.03 -4.97
CA ILE A 45 -7.30 -12.45 -5.15
C ILE A 45 -8.53 -12.69 -4.30
N GLU A 46 -9.68 -12.91 -4.97
CA GLU A 46 -10.88 -13.39 -4.32
C GLU A 46 -10.45 -14.59 -3.48
N LYS A 47 -10.45 -14.36 -2.16
CA LYS A 47 -10.27 -15.48 -1.23
C LYS A 47 -11.38 -16.45 -1.56
N PRO A 48 -11.09 -17.67 -1.99
CA PRO A 48 -12.12 -18.69 -2.03
C PRO A 48 -12.72 -18.70 -0.62
N LYS A 49 -14.01 -18.51 -0.52
CA LYS A 49 -14.77 -18.61 0.72
C LYS A 49 -14.73 -20.09 1.16
N ALA A 50 -13.62 -20.50 1.73
CA ALA A 50 -13.57 -21.70 2.53
C ALA A 50 -14.02 -21.29 3.92
N SER A 51 -15.27 -21.61 4.21
CA SER A 51 -15.88 -21.81 5.52
C SER A 51 -15.05 -21.34 6.74
N GLY A 52 -15.39 -20.17 7.26
CA GLY A 52 -15.66 -20.04 8.70
C GLY A 52 -14.52 -19.91 9.67
N GLU A 53 -13.25 -19.80 9.28
CA GLU A 53 -12.19 -19.50 10.22
C GLU A 53 -11.68 -18.06 9.99
N LYS A 54 -11.95 -17.20 10.98
CA LYS A 54 -11.31 -15.88 11.10
C LYS A 54 -9.81 -16.12 11.22
N ILE A 55 -9.07 -15.94 10.13
CA ILE A 55 -7.61 -15.84 10.20
C ILE A 55 -7.32 -14.59 11.04
N SER A 56 -6.98 -14.79 12.29
CA SER A 56 -6.48 -13.72 13.16
C SER A 56 -5.24 -13.14 12.50
N GLN A 57 -5.14 -11.82 12.42
CA GLN A 57 -3.95 -11.13 11.91
C GLN A 57 -2.65 -11.56 12.62
N SER A 58 -2.78 -12.26 13.75
CA SER A 58 -1.67 -12.81 14.53
C SER A 58 -1.00 -14.04 13.91
N ASP A 59 -1.63 -14.66 12.89
CA ASP A 59 -1.16 -15.92 12.31
C ASP A 59 -0.53 -15.74 10.91
N VAL A 60 -0.09 -14.54 10.61
CA VAL A 60 0.56 -14.20 9.36
C VAL A 60 2.06 -14.00 9.58
N ILE A 61 2.86 -14.79 8.88
CA ILE A 61 4.31 -14.61 8.80
C ILE A 61 4.61 -13.70 7.61
N LYS A 62 5.31 -12.59 7.85
CA LYS A 62 5.69 -11.65 6.80
C LYS A 62 7.18 -11.76 6.48
N ILE A 63 7.50 -11.93 5.19
CA ILE A 63 8.85 -11.86 4.65
C ILE A 63 8.91 -10.72 3.64
N VAL A 64 9.91 -9.86 3.77
CA VAL A 64 10.15 -8.75 2.85
C VAL A 64 11.49 -8.95 2.17
N ILE A 65 11.52 -8.80 0.84
CA ILE A 65 12.73 -8.81 0.01
C ILE A 65 12.91 -7.42 -0.57
N ASN A 66 13.94 -6.70 -0.15
CA ASN A 66 14.18 -5.36 -0.66
C ASN A 66 14.91 -5.38 -2.02
N LYS A 67 15.07 -4.20 -2.63
CA LYS A 67 15.80 -4.02 -3.91
C LYS A 67 17.26 -4.52 -3.88
N ASP A 68 17.89 -4.55 -2.70
CA ASP A 68 19.27 -5.00 -2.51
C ASP A 68 19.36 -6.51 -2.24
N ASN A 69 18.25 -7.23 -2.40
CA ASN A 69 18.11 -8.67 -2.16
C ASN A 69 18.33 -9.08 -0.70
N ILE A 70 18.07 -8.18 0.21
CA ILE A 70 18.14 -8.42 1.65
C ILE A 70 16.79 -8.94 2.13
N LEU A 71 16.82 -10.00 2.93
CA LEU A 71 15.64 -10.61 3.52
C LEU A 71 15.35 -10.05 4.89
N TYR A 72 14.07 -9.72 5.14
CA TYR A 72 13.55 -9.36 6.44
C TYR A 72 12.46 -10.34 6.83
N PHE A 73 12.58 -10.91 7.99
CA PHE A 73 11.59 -11.79 8.60
C PHE A 73 10.92 -11.04 9.76
N GLN A 74 9.62 -10.73 9.64
CA GLN A 74 8.90 -9.94 10.64
C GLN A 74 9.67 -8.69 11.07
N ASN A 75 10.14 -7.89 10.09
CA ASN A 75 10.94 -6.67 10.25
C ASN A 75 12.37 -6.86 10.79
N ASN A 76 12.83 -8.07 11.00
CA ASN A 76 14.21 -8.36 11.41
C ASN A 76 15.03 -8.87 10.23
N LEU A 77 16.25 -8.36 10.10
CA LEU A 77 17.21 -8.83 9.11
C LEU A 77 17.50 -10.32 9.31
N ILE A 78 17.47 -11.11 8.24
CA ILE A 78 17.74 -12.54 8.30
C ILE A 78 18.63 -12.99 7.12
N ASN A 79 19.52 -13.92 7.39
CA ASN A 79 20.27 -14.60 6.34
C ASN A 79 19.41 -15.69 5.69
N PRO A 80 19.51 -15.91 4.35
CA PRO A 80 18.77 -16.95 3.65
C PRO A 80 18.95 -18.35 4.26
N GLU A 81 20.13 -18.67 4.75
CA GLU A 81 20.45 -19.95 5.40
C GLU A 81 19.69 -20.18 6.71
N SER A 82 19.35 -19.09 7.42
CA SER A 82 18.63 -19.14 8.69
C SER A 82 17.12 -19.14 8.49
N LEU A 83 16.62 -18.88 7.30
CA LEU A 83 15.20 -18.74 6.98
C LEU A 83 14.42 -20.00 7.35
N LYS A 84 14.90 -21.17 6.93
CA LYS A 84 14.24 -22.45 7.19
C LYS A 84 14.06 -22.70 8.69
N LYS A 85 15.11 -22.47 9.47
CA LYS A 85 15.09 -22.64 10.93
C LYS A 85 14.09 -21.68 11.61
N ARG A 86 14.02 -20.45 11.13
CA ARG A 86 13.07 -19.46 11.66
C ARG A 86 11.64 -19.84 11.32
N LEU A 87 11.36 -20.27 10.10
CA LEU A 87 10.03 -20.71 9.69
C LEU A 87 9.56 -21.91 10.52
N ILE A 88 10.41 -22.91 10.71
CA ILE A 88 10.08 -24.07 11.57
C ILE A 88 9.71 -23.62 12.97
N LYS A 89 10.50 -22.73 13.56
CA LYS A 89 10.26 -22.22 14.93
C LYS A 89 8.94 -21.45 15.04
N GLU A 90 8.56 -20.68 14.01
CA GLU A 90 7.27 -19.99 14.01
C GLU A 90 6.10 -20.94 13.80
N LEU A 91 6.25 -21.97 12.95
CA LEU A 91 5.22 -22.98 12.73
C LEU A 91 5.00 -23.87 13.96
N GLU A 92 6.02 -24.12 14.77
CA GLU A 92 5.86 -24.81 16.06
C GLU A 92 4.95 -24.04 17.02
N LYS A 93 5.01 -22.70 16.98
CA LYS A 93 4.15 -21.85 17.79
C LYS A 93 2.75 -21.72 17.20
N LYS A 94 2.66 -21.66 15.86
CA LYS A 94 1.44 -21.38 15.11
C LYS A 94 1.38 -22.26 13.84
N PRO A 95 0.87 -23.50 13.96
CA PRO A 95 0.90 -24.48 12.87
C PRO A 95 0.10 -24.07 11.60
N MET A 96 -0.89 -23.20 11.74
CA MET A 96 -1.77 -22.77 10.66
C MET A 96 -1.40 -21.39 10.08
N SER A 97 -0.16 -20.96 10.26
CA SER A 97 0.27 -19.65 9.76
C SER A 97 0.26 -19.56 8.25
N SER A 98 -0.21 -18.43 7.74
CA SER A 98 -0.08 -18.04 6.34
C SER A 98 1.20 -17.24 6.14
N LEU A 99 1.84 -17.38 4.98
CA LEU A 99 3.03 -16.63 4.62
C LEU A 99 2.67 -15.52 3.63
N VAL A 100 3.09 -14.30 3.93
CA VAL A 100 3.03 -13.17 2.99
C VAL A 100 4.45 -12.79 2.61
N ILE A 101 4.74 -12.82 1.32
CA ILE A 101 6.03 -12.42 0.75
C ILE A 101 5.83 -11.09 0.03
N GLU A 102 6.46 -10.04 0.53
CA GLU A 102 6.56 -8.76 -0.16
C GLU A 102 7.93 -8.68 -0.84
N ALA A 103 7.95 -8.57 -2.16
CA ALA A 103 9.18 -8.46 -2.92
C ALA A 103 9.22 -7.15 -3.71
N ASP A 104 10.34 -6.42 -3.62
CA ASP A 104 10.58 -5.27 -4.48
C ASP A 104 10.69 -5.74 -5.94
N GLN A 105 10.16 -4.95 -6.87
CA GLN A 105 10.21 -5.26 -8.31
C GLN A 105 11.63 -5.42 -8.86
N ASN A 106 12.62 -4.79 -8.23
CA ASN A 106 14.04 -4.88 -8.61
C ASN A 106 14.79 -5.99 -7.89
N SER A 107 14.11 -6.74 -7.01
CA SER A 107 14.72 -7.90 -6.34
C SER A 107 14.97 -9.04 -7.31
N LYS A 108 16.01 -9.84 -7.03
CA LYS A 108 16.33 -10.99 -7.87
C LYS A 108 15.30 -12.10 -7.69
N LEU A 109 14.80 -12.62 -8.79
CA LEU A 109 13.89 -13.76 -8.81
C LEU A 109 14.47 -14.98 -8.06
N SER A 110 15.78 -15.18 -8.11
CA SER A 110 16.44 -16.30 -7.42
C SER A 110 16.21 -16.28 -5.91
N ILE A 111 16.23 -15.10 -5.28
CA ILE A 111 15.98 -14.96 -3.83
C ILE A 111 14.50 -15.22 -3.53
N PHE A 112 13.61 -14.72 -4.38
CA PHE A 112 12.18 -14.97 -4.26
C PHE A 112 11.87 -16.48 -4.34
N VAL A 113 12.41 -17.17 -5.34
CA VAL A 113 12.22 -18.63 -5.51
C VAL A 113 12.76 -19.38 -4.30
N LEU A 114 13.92 -18.99 -3.79
CA LEU A 114 14.51 -19.60 -2.58
C LEU A 114 13.57 -19.48 -1.38
N VAL A 115 12.94 -18.31 -1.18
CA VAL A 115 11.99 -18.11 -0.08
C VAL A 115 10.76 -19.01 -0.25
N VAL A 116 10.19 -19.06 -1.45
CA VAL A 116 9.02 -19.89 -1.75
C VAL A 116 9.33 -21.37 -1.56
N ASP A 117 10.45 -21.85 -2.09
CA ASP A 117 10.86 -23.26 -1.96
C ASP A 117 11.11 -23.62 -0.50
N THR A 118 11.76 -22.75 0.25
CA THR A 118 11.99 -22.97 1.68
C THR A 118 10.68 -23.04 2.44
N ALA A 119 9.74 -22.15 2.15
CA ALA A 119 8.41 -22.12 2.78
C ALA A 119 7.63 -23.42 2.49
N LYS A 120 7.63 -23.87 1.25
CA LYS A 120 6.98 -25.15 0.87
C LYS A 120 7.65 -26.35 1.52
N SER A 121 8.97 -26.34 1.64
CA SER A 121 9.72 -27.46 2.26
C SER A 121 9.39 -27.64 3.75
N VAL A 122 8.94 -26.61 4.43
CA VAL A 122 8.51 -26.66 5.84
C VAL A 122 7.01 -26.88 6.02
N GLY A 123 6.26 -27.00 4.92
CA GLY A 123 4.83 -27.35 4.94
C GLY A 123 3.87 -26.16 4.93
N ILE A 124 4.32 -24.95 4.56
CA ILE A 124 3.43 -23.81 4.40
C ILE A 124 2.72 -23.91 3.04
N GLU A 125 1.40 -24.08 3.06
CA GLU A 125 0.58 -24.18 1.84
C GLU A 125 0.04 -22.82 1.41
N ASN A 126 -0.34 -21.97 2.36
CA ASN A 126 -0.92 -20.66 2.09
C ASN A 126 0.16 -19.60 1.95
N ILE A 127 0.58 -19.34 0.71
CA ILE A 127 1.57 -18.31 0.37
C ILE A 127 0.89 -17.21 -0.43
N THR A 128 0.91 -15.99 0.08
CA THR A 128 0.45 -14.79 -0.62
C THR A 128 1.64 -13.97 -1.04
N ILE A 129 1.64 -13.49 -2.28
CA ILE A 129 2.71 -12.67 -2.85
C ILE A 129 2.16 -11.26 -3.04
N SER A 130 2.91 -10.29 -2.57
CA SER A 130 2.68 -8.86 -2.81
C SER A 130 3.94 -8.25 -3.40
N THR A 131 3.79 -7.49 -4.46
CA THR A 131 4.89 -6.70 -5.02
C THR A 131 4.67 -5.25 -4.66
N ASP A 132 5.62 -4.65 -3.98
CA ASP A 132 5.59 -3.22 -3.68
C ASP A 132 6.11 -2.48 -4.91
N THR A 133 5.19 -1.86 -5.64
CA THR A 133 5.49 -0.91 -6.71
C THR A 133 5.51 0.49 -6.11
N ASN A 134 6.56 0.83 -5.37
CA ASN A 134 6.79 2.22 -5.03
C ASN A 134 7.22 2.97 -6.31
N TYR A 135 6.30 3.75 -6.86
CA TYR A 135 6.59 4.79 -7.83
C TYR A 135 7.17 6.02 -7.12
#